data_9f0f9c5eb0213019b0ad262303ef6987
#
_entry.id   9f0f9c5eb0213019b0ad262303ef6987
#
_cell.length_a   1.000
_cell.length_b   1.000
_cell.length_c   1.000
_cell.angle_alpha   90.00
_cell.angle_beta   90.00
_cell.angle_gamma   90.00
#
_symmetry.space_group_name_H-M   'P 1'
#
loop_
_entity.id
_entity.type
_entity.pdbx_description
1 polymer ?
#
loop_
_entity_poly.entity_id
_entity_poly.type
_entity_poly.pdbx_seq_one_letter_code
_entity_poly.pdbx_strand_id
1 'polypeptide(L)'
;MFIHAAYNAAAMIIKKIGEINMKQISELESNGESGQTKMQKFFHFVRRHWVIFLVAIILIIIAFRIFVAPTIAKHKADKQAQEMSQRPQPVTAVITKKADFDVYLKALGTVIPINTVAVKSQVGGQLMSLNFKEGQIVKKGDLLAEIDPRPFQVQLMQAEGQLAKDEEFLRNAESDLALYKLLQKQDSIAVQQVTTQESLVKQYKGVIQTDKGIIANDKLQLIYARILAPLTGRVGLRQVDPGNMVQSNDSNYPNGIVVITQLQPITVVFSVPQDNLPVVLKRISHGEILPVFAYDQEGKVMLASGNLLAVDNQIDTTTGTVKLKATFDNKDNKLFPNQFVNIKLKVDTLRDATVMSAAAVQRGSMGIFAYVVKEDKSVTVRTLKLGPTEGDNVAVTEGLAPGDLVVTVGGDKLREGSKVEMITPGSKNASGQPQKNIGVQTQKK
;
A
#
# COMPACT_ATOMS: atom_id res chain seq x y z
N MET A 1 26.07 60.93 1.07
CA MET A 1 27.01 61.85 1.74
C MET A 1 28.33 62.02 0.98
N PHE A 2 28.96 60.98 0.44
CA PHE A 2 30.23 61.05 -0.33
C PHE A 2 30.15 61.76 -1.69
N ILE A 3 29.03 61.66 -2.41
CA ILE A 3 28.86 62.33 -3.71
C ILE A 3 28.84 63.88 -3.59
N HIS A 4 28.26 64.36 -2.49
CA HIS A 4 28.23 65.80 -2.21
C HIS A 4 29.60 66.35 -1.83
N ALA A 5 30.41 65.53 -1.14
CA ALA A 5 31.80 65.90 -0.78
C ALA A 5 32.72 65.91 -2.02
N ALA A 6 32.58 64.96 -2.95
CA ALA A 6 33.37 64.93 -4.17
C ALA A 6 32.96 66.05 -5.14
N TYR A 7 31.66 66.41 -5.26
CA TYR A 7 31.18 67.52 -6.04
C TYR A 7 31.66 68.87 -5.47
N ASN A 8 31.61 69.04 -4.16
CA ASN A 8 32.10 70.20 -3.46
C ASN A 8 33.63 70.37 -3.59
N ALA A 9 34.39 69.29 -3.54
CA ALA A 9 35.85 69.31 -3.77
C ALA A 9 36.21 69.69 -5.21
N ALA A 10 35.50 69.14 -6.22
CA ALA A 10 35.69 69.51 -7.61
C ALA A 10 35.29 70.98 -7.90
N ALA A 11 34.17 71.43 -7.31
CA ALA A 11 33.73 72.82 -7.42
C ALA A 11 34.72 73.80 -6.74
N MET A 12 35.33 73.41 -5.59
CA MET A 12 36.32 74.19 -4.89
C MET A 12 37.65 74.29 -5.68
N ILE A 13 38.04 73.22 -6.34
CA ILE A 13 39.23 73.19 -7.21
C ILE A 13 39.01 74.09 -8.44
N ILE A 14 37.84 74.01 -9.10
CA ILE A 14 37.49 74.81 -10.23
C ILE A 14 37.41 76.31 -9.86
N LYS A 15 36.85 76.63 -8.67
CA LYS A 15 36.80 78.01 -8.17
C LYS A 15 38.21 78.56 -7.87
N LYS A 16 39.05 77.74 -7.24
CA LYS A 16 40.45 78.13 -6.92
C LYS A 16 41.31 78.32 -8.18
N ILE A 17 41.11 77.52 -9.20
CA ILE A 17 41.75 77.68 -10.51
C ILE A 17 41.22 78.93 -11.19
N GLY A 18 39.90 79.25 -11.11
CA GLY A 18 39.31 80.52 -11.61
C GLY A 18 39.85 81.76 -10.94
N GLU A 19 40.01 81.73 -9.58
CA GLU A 19 40.58 82.86 -8.83
C GLU A 19 42.09 83.14 -9.13
N ILE A 20 42.85 82.06 -9.35
CA ILE A 20 44.28 82.16 -9.72
C ILE A 20 44.38 82.71 -11.18
N ASN A 21 43.49 82.30 -12.12
CA ASN A 21 43.45 82.82 -13.50
C ASN A 21 43.04 84.29 -13.53
N MET A 22 42.02 84.69 -12.72
CA MET A 22 41.60 86.11 -12.70
C MET A 22 42.71 87.02 -12.06
N LYS A 23 43.46 86.58 -11.12
CA LYS A 23 44.56 87.35 -10.54
C LYS A 23 45.74 87.48 -11.50
N GLN A 24 46.05 86.48 -12.26
CA GLN A 24 47.06 86.53 -13.32
C GLN A 24 46.61 87.34 -14.54
N ILE A 25 45.35 87.46 -14.86
CA ILE A 25 44.79 88.27 -15.99
C ILE A 25 44.85 89.75 -15.56
N SER A 26 44.55 90.12 -14.29
CA SER A 26 44.64 91.50 -13.79
C SER A 26 46.08 92.01 -13.72
N GLU A 27 47.06 91.18 -13.49
CA GLU A 27 48.49 91.50 -13.53
C GLU A 27 49.05 91.69 -14.95
N LEU A 28 48.37 91.04 -15.98
CA LEU A 28 48.77 91.14 -17.40
C LEU A 28 48.17 92.39 -18.12
N GLU A 29 47.12 92.99 -17.56
CA GLU A 29 46.53 94.23 -18.11
C GLU A 29 47.29 95.48 -17.80
N SER A 30 48.18 95.41 -16.74
CA SER A 30 48.97 96.61 -16.32
C SER A 30 50.27 96.80 -17.14
N ASN A 31 50.71 95.89 -18.00
CA ASN A 31 51.90 95.99 -18.82
C ASN A 31 51.52 95.97 -20.31
N GLY A 32 51.56 97.10 -21.02
CA GLY A 32 51.18 97.37 -22.38
C GLY A 32 52.00 96.65 -23.42
N GLU A 33 51.82 95.30 -23.58
CA GLU A 33 52.43 94.51 -24.70
C GLU A 33 51.37 94.03 -25.70
N SER A 34 51.74 94.11 -26.96
CA SER A 34 50.90 93.83 -28.12
C SER A 34 50.35 92.40 -28.17
N GLY A 35 49.11 92.24 -28.73
CA GLY A 35 48.29 91.02 -28.70
C GLY A 35 48.89 89.71 -29.27
N GLN A 36 50.00 89.77 -30.04
CA GLN A 36 50.62 88.55 -30.60
C GLN A 36 51.41 87.74 -29.59
N THR A 37 51.99 88.37 -28.57
CA THR A 37 52.75 87.68 -27.52
C THR A 37 51.86 86.96 -26.48
N LYS A 38 50.61 87.43 -26.33
CA LYS A 38 49.64 86.79 -25.37
C LYS A 38 49.16 85.47 -25.86
N MET A 39 48.97 85.31 -27.14
CA MET A 39 48.50 84.03 -27.68
C MET A 39 49.55 82.91 -27.69
N GLN A 40 50.85 83.27 -27.86
CA GLN A 40 51.94 82.33 -27.77
C GLN A 40 52.22 81.87 -26.35
N LYS A 41 52.07 82.74 -25.37
CA LYS A 41 52.17 82.38 -23.92
C LYS A 41 51.02 81.44 -23.46
N PHE A 42 49.82 81.73 -23.98
CA PHE A 42 48.63 80.87 -23.72
C PHE A 42 48.82 79.47 -24.35
N PHE A 43 49.33 79.36 -25.54
CA PHE A 43 49.59 78.06 -26.16
C PHE A 43 50.73 77.31 -25.48
N HIS A 44 51.78 77.96 -24.95
CA HIS A 44 52.82 77.37 -24.19
C HIS A 44 52.33 76.87 -22.84
N PHE A 45 51.42 77.59 -22.16
CA PHE A 45 50.78 77.23 -20.91
C PHE A 45 49.87 76.01 -21.07
N VAL A 46 49.03 75.95 -22.10
CA VAL A 46 48.17 74.83 -22.44
C VAL A 46 49.00 73.57 -22.77
N ARG A 47 50.10 73.72 -23.54
CA ARG A 47 50.99 72.65 -23.95
C ARG A 47 51.74 72.04 -22.71
N ARG A 48 52.13 72.94 -21.75
CA ARG A 48 52.85 72.48 -20.54
C ARG A 48 51.95 71.78 -19.53
N HIS A 49 50.64 72.06 -19.53
CA HIS A 49 49.70 71.47 -18.62
C HIS A 49 48.72 70.42 -19.29
N TRP A 50 48.90 70.15 -20.57
CA TRP A 50 48.06 69.18 -21.31
C TRP A 50 48.07 67.79 -20.69
N VAL A 51 49.20 67.33 -20.18
CA VAL A 51 49.34 66.04 -19.46
C VAL A 51 48.44 66.03 -18.19
N ILE A 52 48.41 67.16 -17.45
CA ILE A 52 47.57 67.28 -16.27
C ILE A 52 46.07 67.23 -16.63
N PHE A 53 45.67 67.86 -17.72
CA PHE A 53 44.28 67.79 -18.20
C PHE A 53 43.93 66.40 -18.68
N LEU A 54 44.82 65.69 -19.36
CA LEU A 54 44.59 64.31 -19.75
C LEU A 54 44.47 63.39 -18.56
N VAL A 55 45.31 63.55 -17.53
CA VAL A 55 45.23 62.75 -16.29
C VAL A 55 43.94 63.06 -15.53
N ALA A 56 43.49 64.30 -15.48
CA ALA A 56 42.24 64.68 -14.85
C ALA A 56 41.03 64.08 -15.57
N ILE A 57 40.99 64.07 -16.92
CA ILE A 57 39.95 63.46 -17.71
C ILE A 57 39.91 61.92 -17.50
N ILE A 58 41.10 61.28 -17.47
CA ILE A 58 41.22 59.85 -17.18
C ILE A 58 40.68 59.51 -15.79
N LEU A 59 41.03 60.31 -14.80
CA LEU A 59 40.52 60.12 -13.41
C LEU A 59 39.00 60.30 -13.33
N ILE A 60 38.43 61.28 -14.08
CA ILE A 60 36.97 61.46 -14.14
C ILE A 60 36.30 60.28 -14.82
N ILE A 61 36.87 59.74 -15.90
CA ILE A 61 36.35 58.53 -16.58
C ILE A 61 36.44 57.33 -15.68
N ILE A 62 37.52 57.15 -14.93
CA ILE A 62 37.71 56.08 -13.99
C ILE A 62 36.69 56.21 -12.82
N ALA A 63 36.52 57.38 -12.26
CA ALA A 63 35.52 57.65 -11.23
C ALA A 63 34.09 57.40 -11.72
N PHE A 64 33.78 57.79 -12.95
CA PHE A 64 32.48 57.48 -13.61
C PHE A 64 32.26 55.99 -13.80
N ARG A 65 33.30 55.24 -14.25
CA ARG A 65 33.24 53.81 -14.38
C ARG A 65 33.08 53.09 -13.05
N ILE A 66 33.72 53.54 -12.01
CA ILE A 66 33.68 52.87 -10.69
C ILE A 66 32.39 53.22 -9.91
N PHE A 67 31.92 54.47 -9.99
CA PHE A 67 30.80 54.94 -9.16
C PHE A 67 29.45 54.98 -9.88
N VAL A 68 29.41 55.35 -11.16
CA VAL A 68 28.15 55.60 -11.84
C VAL A 68 27.71 54.39 -12.68
N ALA A 69 28.64 53.66 -13.29
CA ALA A 69 28.31 52.50 -14.12
C ALA A 69 27.63 51.36 -13.33
N PRO A 70 28.07 50.99 -12.09
CA PRO A 70 27.41 49.90 -11.37
C PRO A 70 26.03 50.30 -10.82
N THR A 71 25.77 51.62 -10.57
CA THR A 71 24.42 52.04 -10.13
C THR A 71 23.41 52.03 -11.27
N ILE A 72 23.82 52.38 -12.51
CA ILE A 72 22.97 52.30 -13.71
C ILE A 72 22.73 50.82 -14.10
N ALA A 73 23.76 49.95 -13.93
CA ALA A 73 23.63 48.53 -14.19
C ALA A 73 22.66 47.83 -13.20
N LYS A 74 22.74 48.21 -11.90
CA LYS A 74 21.78 47.75 -10.90
C LYS A 74 20.35 48.17 -11.20
N HIS A 75 20.14 49.44 -11.50
CA HIS A 75 18.80 49.95 -11.86
C HIS A 75 18.21 49.31 -13.13
N LYS A 76 19.04 49.01 -14.14
CA LYS A 76 18.58 48.25 -15.32
C LYS A 76 18.29 46.80 -14.98
N ALA A 77 19.10 46.16 -14.16
CA ALA A 77 18.87 44.78 -13.71
C ALA A 77 17.60 44.66 -12.86
N ASP A 78 17.37 45.60 -11.94
CA ASP A 78 16.16 45.62 -11.12
C ASP A 78 14.89 45.93 -11.95
N LYS A 79 14.94 46.79 -12.96
CA LYS A 79 13.82 46.99 -13.90
C LYS A 79 13.57 45.77 -14.77
N GLN A 80 14.60 45.11 -15.29
CA GLN A 80 14.42 43.89 -16.08
C GLN A 80 13.90 42.73 -15.22
N ALA A 81 14.33 42.62 -13.96
CA ALA A 81 13.79 41.67 -13.02
C ALA A 81 12.32 41.92 -12.68
N GLN A 82 11.92 43.20 -12.54
CA GLN A 82 10.51 43.56 -12.36
C GLN A 82 9.66 43.33 -13.62
N GLU A 83 10.16 43.64 -14.81
CA GLU A 83 9.47 43.34 -16.06
C GLU A 83 9.36 41.85 -16.36
N MET A 84 10.36 41.02 -15.99
CA MET A 84 10.29 39.56 -16.07
C MET A 84 9.26 38.99 -15.08
N SER A 85 9.13 39.58 -13.90
CA SER A 85 8.13 39.11 -12.89
C SER A 85 6.70 39.51 -13.27
N GLN A 86 6.49 40.43 -14.19
CA GLN A 86 5.18 40.87 -14.68
C GLN A 86 4.70 40.10 -15.91
N ARG A 87 5.54 39.26 -16.54
CA ARG A 87 5.08 38.40 -17.64
C ARG A 87 4.20 37.31 -17.09
N PRO A 88 2.96 37.12 -17.58
CA PRO A 88 2.09 36.06 -17.15
C PRO A 88 2.79 34.70 -17.30
N GLN A 89 2.89 33.96 -16.22
CA GLN A 89 3.47 32.60 -16.27
C GLN A 89 2.39 31.61 -16.69
N PRO A 90 2.68 30.74 -17.67
CA PRO A 90 1.74 29.74 -18.10
C PRO A 90 1.58 28.65 -17.00
N VAL A 91 0.35 28.47 -16.54
CA VAL A 91 0.02 27.51 -15.48
C VAL A 91 -1.22 26.69 -15.83
N THR A 92 -1.26 25.47 -15.33
CA THR A 92 -2.50 24.69 -15.27
C THR A 92 -3.06 24.78 -13.86
N ALA A 93 -4.34 25.06 -13.74
CA ALA A 93 -5.02 25.15 -12.47
C ALA A 93 -6.28 24.29 -12.46
N VAL A 94 -6.64 23.77 -11.27
CA VAL A 94 -7.82 22.92 -11.04
C VAL A 94 -8.64 23.53 -9.91
N ILE A 95 -9.96 23.47 -10.05
CA ILE A 95 -10.90 23.97 -9.04
C ILE A 95 -10.99 22.95 -7.92
N THR A 96 -10.88 23.42 -6.68
CA THR A 96 -11.17 22.63 -5.48
C THR A 96 -12.65 22.30 -5.40
N LYS A 97 -12.97 21.08 -5.03
CA LYS A 97 -14.35 20.60 -4.96
C LYS A 97 -14.73 20.23 -3.54
N LYS A 98 -15.99 20.41 -3.20
CA LYS A 98 -16.58 19.83 -1.99
C LYS A 98 -17.06 18.43 -2.34
N ALA A 99 -16.52 17.41 -1.68
CA ALA A 99 -16.87 16.01 -1.92
C ALA A 99 -16.65 15.17 -0.68
N ASP A 100 -17.37 14.05 -0.59
CA ASP A 100 -17.08 13.02 0.39
C ASP A 100 -15.74 12.36 0.05
N PHE A 101 -14.87 12.25 1.05
CA PHE A 101 -13.52 11.74 0.90
C PHE A 101 -13.31 10.51 1.79
N ASP A 102 -13.17 9.35 1.17
CA ASP A 102 -12.95 8.09 1.88
C ASP A 102 -11.52 8.01 2.41
N VAL A 103 -11.40 7.62 3.67
CA VAL A 103 -10.12 7.44 4.35
C VAL A 103 -9.76 5.96 4.38
N TYR A 104 -8.62 5.62 3.80
CA TYR A 104 -8.14 4.26 3.71
C TYR A 104 -6.85 4.05 4.51
N LEU A 105 -6.81 2.96 5.28
CA LEU A 105 -5.56 2.39 5.76
C LEU A 105 -5.02 1.42 4.72
N LYS A 106 -3.79 1.65 4.28
CA LYS A 106 -3.09 0.81 3.30
C LYS A 106 -2.18 -0.16 4.03
N ALA A 107 -2.22 -1.43 3.64
CA ALA A 107 -1.39 -2.48 4.24
C ALA A 107 -1.06 -3.55 3.21
N LEU A 108 0.02 -4.28 3.43
CA LEU A 108 0.30 -5.51 2.69
C LEU A 108 -0.34 -6.68 3.43
N GLY A 109 -1.08 -7.53 2.71
CA GLY A 109 -1.75 -8.69 3.26
C GLY A 109 -1.31 -9.98 2.58
N THR A 110 -1.51 -11.09 3.29
CA THR A 110 -1.32 -12.45 2.77
C THR A 110 -2.67 -13.14 2.74
N VAL A 111 -2.98 -13.74 1.61
CA VAL A 111 -4.20 -14.54 1.42
C VAL A 111 -4.05 -15.86 2.16
N ILE A 112 -4.99 -16.16 3.04
CA ILE A 112 -5.00 -17.40 3.85
C ILE A 112 -6.35 -18.08 3.66
N PRO A 113 -6.38 -19.37 3.31
CA PRO A 113 -7.63 -20.12 3.24
C PRO A 113 -8.25 -20.25 4.63
N ILE A 114 -9.56 -20.35 4.70
CA ILE A 114 -10.25 -20.57 5.99
C ILE A 114 -9.89 -21.95 6.53
N ASN A 115 -9.94 -22.98 5.68
CA ASN A 115 -9.62 -24.34 6.03
C ASN A 115 -8.69 -24.97 4.99
N THR A 116 -7.67 -25.67 5.48
CA THR A 116 -6.78 -26.52 4.70
C THR A 116 -6.67 -27.85 5.42
N VAL A 117 -6.98 -28.94 4.75
CA VAL A 117 -6.95 -30.28 5.34
C VAL A 117 -6.11 -31.20 4.46
N ALA A 118 -5.10 -31.80 5.08
CA ALA A 118 -4.39 -32.92 4.50
C ALA A 118 -5.23 -34.21 4.69
N VAL A 119 -5.69 -34.77 3.61
CA VAL A 119 -6.50 -36.00 3.61
C VAL A 119 -5.57 -37.19 3.76
N LYS A 120 -5.63 -37.83 4.92
CA LYS A 120 -4.81 -39.01 5.26
C LYS A 120 -5.67 -40.26 5.34
N SER A 121 -5.06 -41.40 5.04
CA SER A 121 -5.69 -42.69 5.34
C SER A 121 -5.77 -42.93 6.87
N GLN A 122 -6.84 -43.53 7.31
CA GLN A 122 -7.01 -43.99 8.71
C GLN A 122 -6.70 -45.49 8.85
N VAL A 123 -6.63 -46.24 7.75
CA VAL A 123 -6.27 -47.65 7.70
C VAL A 123 -5.12 -47.89 6.73
N GLY A 124 -4.32 -48.94 7.01
CA GLY A 124 -3.24 -49.33 6.11
C GLY A 124 -3.73 -50.28 5.01
N GLY A 125 -3.17 -50.14 3.80
CA GLY A 125 -3.48 -51.02 2.68
C GLY A 125 -3.01 -50.46 1.34
N GLN A 126 -3.22 -51.24 0.26
CA GLN A 126 -2.89 -50.81 -1.07
C GLN A 126 -3.96 -49.85 -1.60
N LEU A 127 -3.50 -48.71 -2.14
CA LEU A 127 -4.36 -47.73 -2.82
C LEU A 127 -4.82 -48.27 -4.17
N MET A 128 -6.12 -48.57 -4.31
CA MET A 128 -6.68 -49.16 -5.54
C MET A 128 -6.99 -48.11 -6.60
N SER A 129 -7.57 -46.98 -6.18
CA SER A 129 -8.01 -45.94 -7.12
C SER A 129 -7.95 -44.56 -6.51
N LEU A 130 -7.79 -43.56 -7.40
CA LEU A 130 -7.95 -42.12 -7.11
C LEU A 130 -9.10 -41.61 -7.99
N ASN A 131 -10.11 -41.03 -7.36
CA ASN A 131 -11.36 -40.60 -8.03
C ASN A 131 -11.45 -39.06 -8.14
N PHE A 132 -10.34 -38.37 -8.23
CA PHE A 132 -10.27 -36.92 -8.43
C PHE A 132 -9.22 -36.59 -9.48
N LYS A 133 -9.33 -35.39 -10.05
CA LYS A 133 -8.28 -34.75 -10.84
C LYS A 133 -7.59 -33.65 -10.02
N GLU A 134 -6.30 -33.49 -10.23
CA GLU A 134 -5.54 -32.42 -9.60
C GLU A 134 -6.12 -31.04 -9.97
N GLY A 135 -6.27 -30.16 -8.98
CA GLY A 135 -6.87 -28.84 -9.17
C GLY A 135 -8.40 -28.82 -9.26
N GLN A 136 -9.08 -29.99 -9.23
CA GLN A 136 -10.54 -30.09 -9.24
C GLN A 136 -11.15 -29.51 -7.95
N ILE A 137 -12.35 -28.96 -8.05
CA ILE A 137 -13.19 -28.65 -6.89
C ILE A 137 -14.00 -29.88 -6.53
N VAL A 138 -13.91 -30.33 -5.30
CA VAL A 138 -14.67 -31.44 -4.72
C VAL A 138 -15.61 -30.93 -3.63
N LYS A 139 -16.72 -31.65 -3.44
CA LYS A 139 -17.68 -31.37 -2.35
C LYS A 139 -17.40 -32.27 -1.16
N LYS A 140 -17.75 -31.81 0.04
CA LYS A 140 -17.71 -32.63 1.25
C LYS A 140 -18.50 -33.92 1.01
N GLY A 141 -17.85 -35.09 1.27
CA GLY A 141 -18.42 -36.42 1.09
C GLY A 141 -18.10 -37.08 -0.28
N ASP A 142 -17.51 -36.36 -1.24
CA ASP A 142 -17.06 -36.98 -2.49
C ASP A 142 -15.99 -38.04 -2.22
N LEU A 143 -16.04 -39.16 -2.93
CA LEU A 143 -15.05 -40.23 -2.86
C LEU A 143 -13.76 -39.77 -3.56
N LEU A 144 -12.66 -39.70 -2.78
CA LEU A 144 -11.35 -39.28 -3.27
C LEU A 144 -10.47 -40.46 -3.63
N ALA A 145 -10.48 -41.49 -2.79
CA ALA A 145 -9.59 -42.63 -2.94
C ALA A 145 -10.23 -43.88 -2.34
N GLU A 146 -9.78 -45.03 -2.78
CA GLU A 146 -10.21 -46.32 -2.25
C GLU A 146 -9.00 -47.22 -1.98
N ILE A 147 -8.92 -47.70 -0.74
CA ILE A 147 -7.97 -48.72 -0.32
C ILE A 147 -8.57 -50.07 -0.55
N ASP A 148 -7.75 -51.09 -0.85
CA ASP A 148 -8.22 -52.48 -1.04
C ASP A 148 -9.08 -52.95 0.14
N PRO A 149 -10.40 -53.13 -0.06
CA PRO A 149 -11.32 -53.49 1.02
C PRO A 149 -11.29 -54.98 1.33
N ARG A 150 -10.74 -55.82 0.46
CA ARG A 150 -10.78 -57.29 0.55
C ARG A 150 -10.26 -57.81 1.89
N PRO A 151 -9.10 -57.39 2.42
CA PRO A 151 -8.63 -57.85 3.74
C PRO A 151 -9.64 -57.55 4.84
N PHE A 152 -10.24 -56.36 4.86
CA PHE A 152 -11.22 -55.98 5.87
C PHE A 152 -12.56 -56.75 5.72
N GLN A 153 -12.98 -57.06 4.49
CA GLN A 153 -14.16 -57.88 4.22
C GLN A 153 -13.96 -59.28 4.77
N VAL A 154 -12.79 -59.90 4.59
CA VAL A 154 -12.48 -61.24 5.14
C VAL A 154 -12.49 -61.21 6.66
N GLN A 155 -11.89 -60.16 7.32
CA GLN A 155 -11.93 -60.01 8.75
C GLN A 155 -13.35 -59.90 9.31
N LEU A 156 -14.19 -59.11 8.66
CA LEU A 156 -15.61 -58.93 9.02
C LEU A 156 -16.34 -60.27 8.89
N MET A 157 -16.14 -61.03 7.81
CA MET A 157 -16.77 -62.34 7.62
C MET A 157 -16.36 -63.35 8.71
N GLN A 158 -15.09 -63.35 9.12
CA GLN A 158 -14.61 -64.18 10.22
C GLN A 158 -15.28 -63.82 11.55
N ALA A 159 -15.36 -62.51 11.85
CA ALA A 159 -16.01 -62.00 13.07
C ALA A 159 -17.53 -62.31 13.07
N GLU A 160 -18.21 -62.20 11.95
CA GLU A 160 -19.63 -62.55 11.81
C GLU A 160 -19.84 -64.08 12.00
N GLY A 161 -18.95 -64.92 11.46
CA GLY A 161 -18.96 -66.36 11.70
C GLY A 161 -18.75 -66.75 13.16
N GLN A 162 -17.85 -66.02 13.85
CA GLN A 162 -17.63 -66.26 15.30
C GLN A 162 -18.88 -65.87 16.11
N LEU A 163 -19.49 -64.71 15.81
CA LEU A 163 -20.73 -64.27 16.48
C LEU A 163 -21.84 -65.34 16.28
N ALA A 164 -22.03 -65.82 15.06
CA ALA A 164 -23.07 -66.84 14.76
C ALA A 164 -22.85 -68.10 15.59
N LYS A 165 -21.59 -68.57 15.71
CA LYS A 165 -21.26 -69.73 16.55
C LYS A 165 -21.61 -69.48 18.03
N ASP A 166 -21.24 -68.30 18.55
CA ASP A 166 -21.44 -68.03 19.99
C ASP A 166 -22.90 -67.67 20.30
N GLU A 167 -23.69 -67.22 19.33
CA GLU A 167 -25.14 -67.08 19.46
C GLU A 167 -25.82 -68.47 19.57
N GLU A 168 -25.34 -69.50 18.85
CA GLU A 168 -25.86 -70.87 19.02
C GLU A 168 -25.49 -71.45 20.39
N PHE A 169 -24.27 -71.21 20.93
CA PHE A 169 -23.95 -71.60 22.25
C PHE A 169 -24.82 -70.93 23.34
N LEU A 170 -25.12 -69.68 23.18
CA LEU A 170 -26.05 -68.95 24.05
C LEU A 170 -27.44 -69.56 23.95
N ARG A 171 -27.95 -69.85 22.73
CA ARG A 171 -29.29 -70.46 22.53
C ARG A 171 -29.40 -71.83 23.27
N ASN A 172 -28.36 -72.67 23.11
CA ASN A 172 -28.30 -73.94 23.83
C ASN A 172 -28.29 -73.76 25.35
N ALA A 173 -27.43 -72.82 25.86
CA ALA A 173 -27.36 -72.53 27.27
C ALA A 173 -28.67 -71.99 27.88
N GLU A 174 -29.39 -71.15 27.11
CA GLU A 174 -30.72 -70.64 27.50
C GLU A 174 -31.78 -71.73 27.50
N SER A 175 -31.74 -72.68 26.53
CA SER A 175 -32.65 -73.83 26.45
C SER A 175 -32.45 -74.74 27.66
N ASP A 176 -31.18 -75.05 27.96
CA ASP A 176 -30.83 -75.87 29.18
C ASP A 176 -31.23 -75.14 30.48
N LEU A 177 -31.06 -73.86 30.57
CA LEU A 177 -31.48 -73.04 31.71
C LEU A 177 -32.98 -73.13 31.92
N ALA A 178 -33.77 -73.02 30.79
CA ALA A 178 -35.22 -73.14 30.86
C ALA A 178 -35.65 -74.50 31.36
N LEU A 179 -35.00 -75.57 30.88
CA LEU A 179 -35.22 -76.92 31.35
C LEU A 179 -34.87 -77.13 32.87
N TYR A 180 -33.69 -76.61 33.24
CA TYR A 180 -33.26 -76.67 34.64
C TYR A 180 -34.18 -75.95 35.62
N LYS A 181 -34.70 -74.81 35.23
CA LYS A 181 -35.68 -74.01 35.99
C LYS A 181 -37.02 -74.76 36.12
N LEU A 182 -37.43 -75.54 35.10
CA LEU A 182 -38.63 -76.41 35.17
C LEU A 182 -38.39 -77.55 36.13
N LEU A 183 -37.25 -78.27 36.08
CA LEU A 183 -36.88 -79.34 36.92
C LEU A 183 -36.70 -78.91 38.41
N GLN A 184 -36.18 -77.68 38.61
CA GLN A 184 -36.09 -77.11 39.98
C GLN A 184 -37.46 -76.90 40.61
N LYS A 185 -38.45 -76.46 39.87
CA LYS A 185 -39.85 -76.31 40.33
C LYS A 185 -40.46 -77.66 40.75
N GLN A 186 -39.90 -78.76 40.23
CA GLN A 186 -40.33 -80.13 40.53
C GLN A 186 -39.45 -80.78 41.61
N ASP A 187 -38.60 -79.98 42.31
CA ASP A 187 -37.61 -80.46 43.30
C ASP A 187 -36.65 -81.56 42.75
N SER A 188 -36.49 -81.67 41.42
CA SER A 188 -35.73 -82.72 40.75
C SER A 188 -34.28 -82.37 40.47
N ILE A 189 -33.84 -81.13 40.77
CA ILE A 189 -32.47 -80.68 40.50
C ILE A 189 -31.97 -79.74 41.60
N ALA A 190 -30.65 -79.72 41.89
CA ALA A 190 -30.03 -78.86 42.88
C ALA A 190 -30.03 -77.37 42.39
N VAL A 191 -30.33 -76.41 43.29
CA VAL A 191 -30.30 -74.94 43.05
C VAL A 191 -28.96 -74.51 42.49
N GLN A 192 -27.86 -75.14 42.92
CA GLN A 192 -26.52 -74.83 42.41
C GLN A 192 -26.37 -75.06 40.93
N GLN A 193 -27.00 -76.06 40.34
CA GLN A 193 -26.94 -76.35 38.89
C GLN A 193 -27.66 -75.27 38.10
N VAL A 194 -28.80 -74.76 38.56
CA VAL A 194 -29.50 -73.66 37.96
C VAL A 194 -28.66 -72.37 38.01
N THR A 195 -28.05 -72.06 39.16
CA THR A 195 -27.20 -70.91 39.33
C THR A 195 -25.97 -70.97 38.42
N THR A 196 -25.36 -72.15 38.28
CA THR A 196 -24.23 -72.38 37.38
C THR A 196 -24.65 -72.13 35.92
N GLN A 197 -25.80 -72.67 35.49
CA GLN A 197 -26.32 -72.43 34.12
C GLN A 197 -26.70 -70.99 33.89
N GLU A 198 -27.27 -70.30 34.88
CA GLU A 198 -27.51 -68.83 34.75
C GLU A 198 -26.20 -68.06 34.57
N SER A 199 -25.15 -68.45 35.26
CA SER A 199 -23.82 -67.83 35.09
C SER A 199 -23.25 -68.05 33.69
N LEU A 200 -23.44 -69.32 33.15
CA LEU A 200 -23.01 -69.65 31.81
C LEU A 200 -23.76 -68.82 30.74
N VAL A 201 -25.09 -68.67 30.91
CA VAL A 201 -25.90 -67.76 30.01
C VAL A 201 -25.36 -66.33 30.06
N LYS A 202 -25.06 -65.81 31.28
CA LYS A 202 -24.47 -64.47 31.40
C LYS A 202 -23.11 -64.37 30.74
N GLN A 203 -22.28 -65.40 30.86
CA GLN A 203 -20.97 -65.48 30.20
C GLN A 203 -21.10 -65.40 28.70
N TYR A 204 -21.97 -66.23 28.05
CA TYR A 204 -22.16 -66.19 26.61
C TYR A 204 -22.75 -64.85 26.14
N LYS A 205 -23.63 -64.19 26.89
CA LYS A 205 -24.11 -62.83 26.61
C LYS A 205 -22.94 -61.81 26.62
N GLY A 206 -21.99 -61.98 27.52
CA GLY A 206 -20.78 -61.17 27.53
C GLY A 206 -19.89 -61.40 26.31
N VAL A 207 -19.71 -62.67 25.87
CA VAL A 207 -18.94 -63.02 24.68
C VAL A 207 -19.59 -62.43 23.42
N ILE A 208 -20.89 -62.57 23.24
CA ILE A 208 -21.63 -61.99 22.12
C ILE A 208 -21.49 -60.46 22.07
N GLN A 209 -21.50 -59.79 23.23
CA GLN A 209 -21.27 -58.35 23.27
C GLN A 209 -19.87 -57.97 22.78
N THR A 210 -18.85 -58.78 23.10
CA THR A 210 -17.48 -58.64 22.61
C THR A 210 -17.42 -58.82 21.09
N ASP A 211 -18.03 -59.89 20.56
CA ASP A 211 -18.08 -60.16 19.10
C ASP A 211 -18.74 -59.03 18.34
N LYS A 212 -19.85 -58.51 18.87
CA LYS A 212 -20.51 -57.32 18.29
C LYS A 212 -19.60 -56.10 18.25
N GLY A 213 -18.74 -55.92 19.27
CA GLY A 213 -17.71 -54.90 19.29
C GLY A 213 -16.65 -55.06 18.20
N ILE A 214 -16.20 -56.34 18.00
CA ILE A 214 -15.23 -56.65 16.92
C ILE A 214 -15.84 -56.38 15.55
N ILE A 215 -17.07 -56.86 15.30
CA ILE A 215 -17.80 -56.61 14.04
C ILE A 215 -17.95 -55.08 13.79
N ALA A 216 -18.29 -54.33 14.83
CA ALA A 216 -18.40 -52.86 14.69
C ALA A 216 -17.08 -52.20 14.30
N ASN A 217 -15.95 -52.69 14.88
CA ASN A 217 -14.62 -52.22 14.50
C ASN A 217 -14.27 -52.57 13.06
N ASP A 218 -14.56 -53.81 12.58
CA ASP A 218 -14.23 -54.22 11.23
C ASP A 218 -15.09 -53.48 10.20
N LYS A 219 -16.36 -53.22 10.50
CA LYS A 219 -17.22 -52.36 9.70
C LYS A 219 -16.68 -50.92 9.60
N LEU A 220 -16.14 -50.39 10.71
CA LEU A 220 -15.52 -49.07 10.72
C LEU A 220 -14.27 -49.03 9.84
N GLN A 221 -13.43 -50.08 9.86
CA GLN A 221 -12.27 -50.17 8.97
C GLN A 221 -12.65 -50.17 7.50
N LEU A 222 -13.76 -50.85 7.12
CA LEU A 222 -14.31 -50.80 5.77
C LEU A 222 -14.81 -49.42 5.38
N ILE A 223 -15.39 -48.67 6.31
CA ILE A 223 -15.77 -47.27 6.06
C ILE A 223 -14.50 -46.43 5.81
N TYR A 224 -13.44 -46.61 6.60
CA TYR A 224 -12.18 -45.89 6.46
C TYR A 224 -11.39 -46.29 5.22
N ALA A 225 -11.61 -47.46 4.64
CA ALA A 225 -11.03 -47.87 3.35
C ALA A 225 -11.53 -46.99 2.17
N ARG A 226 -12.69 -46.33 2.34
CA ARG A 226 -13.21 -45.35 1.41
C ARG A 226 -12.93 -43.96 1.90
N ILE A 227 -11.99 -43.27 1.27
CA ILE A 227 -11.49 -41.97 1.71
C ILE A 227 -12.34 -40.89 1.05
N LEU A 228 -13.10 -40.17 1.88
CA LEU A 228 -14.02 -39.12 1.46
C LEU A 228 -13.44 -37.71 1.72
N ALA A 229 -13.88 -36.75 0.94
CA ALA A 229 -13.53 -35.35 1.14
C ALA A 229 -14.13 -34.81 2.46
N PRO A 230 -13.31 -34.31 3.41
CA PRO A 230 -13.81 -33.81 4.70
C PRO A 230 -14.47 -32.44 4.59
N LEU A 231 -14.14 -31.68 3.55
CA LEU A 231 -14.69 -30.35 3.26
C LEU A 231 -14.80 -30.10 1.75
N THR A 232 -15.60 -29.11 1.39
CA THR A 232 -15.70 -28.61 0.01
C THR A 232 -14.52 -27.67 -0.27
N GLY A 233 -13.74 -27.95 -1.32
CA GLY A 233 -12.58 -27.13 -1.66
C GLY A 233 -11.86 -27.61 -2.91
N ARG A 234 -10.75 -26.96 -3.22
CA ARG A 234 -9.91 -27.34 -4.35
C ARG A 234 -8.88 -28.36 -3.92
N VAL A 235 -8.79 -29.44 -4.67
CA VAL A 235 -7.80 -30.50 -4.48
C VAL A 235 -6.45 -30.02 -5.01
N GLY A 236 -5.40 -30.24 -4.24
CA GLY A 236 -4.02 -29.95 -4.63
C GLY A 236 -3.43 -31.02 -5.56
N LEU A 237 -2.10 -31.06 -5.61
CA LEU A 237 -1.37 -32.12 -6.31
C LEU A 237 -1.44 -33.41 -5.50
N ARG A 238 -1.59 -34.56 -6.17
CA ARG A 238 -1.57 -35.89 -5.54
C ARG A 238 -0.17 -36.17 -4.97
N GLN A 239 -0.14 -36.79 -3.82
CA GLN A 239 1.12 -37.16 -3.17
C GLN A 239 1.41 -38.67 -3.32
N VAL A 240 0.40 -39.45 -3.69
CA VAL A 240 0.48 -40.91 -3.76
C VAL A 240 -0.21 -41.39 -5.06
N ASP A 241 0.33 -42.44 -5.67
CA ASP A 241 -0.24 -43.07 -6.87
C ASP A 241 -1.01 -44.35 -6.55
N PRO A 242 -2.00 -44.72 -7.36
CA PRO A 242 -2.64 -46.04 -7.28
C PRO A 242 -1.61 -47.16 -7.37
N GLY A 243 -1.76 -48.19 -6.56
CA GLY A 243 -0.79 -49.28 -6.42
C GLY A 243 0.16 -49.15 -5.21
N ASN A 244 0.35 -47.95 -4.72
CA ASN A 244 1.23 -47.72 -3.53
C ASN A 244 0.54 -48.23 -2.26
N MET A 245 1.36 -48.68 -1.29
CA MET A 245 0.92 -48.97 0.08
C MET A 245 0.80 -47.65 0.85
N VAL A 246 -0.31 -47.42 1.51
CA VAL A 246 -0.53 -46.29 2.41
C VAL A 246 -0.76 -46.80 3.82
N GLN A 247 -0.36 -46.00 4.80
CA GLN A 247 -0.54 -46.29 6.23
C GLN A 247 -1.10 -45.09 6.95
N SER A 248 -1.76 -45.33 8.09
CA SER A 248 -2.12 -44.21 8.98
C SER A 248 -0.86 -43.60 9.57
N ASN A 249 -0.73 -42.26 9.45
CA ASN A 249 0.45 -41.49 9.93
C ASN A 249 1.78 -41.83 9.21
N ASP A 250 1.73 -42.18 7.94
CA ASP A 250 2.93 -42.41 7.13
C ASP A 250 3.79 -41.13 7.08
N SER A 251 5.02 -41.25 7.60
CA SER A 251 6.00 -40.14 7.58
C SER A 251 6.53 -39.80 6.18
N ASN A 252 6.45 -40.74 5.23
CA ASN A 252 6.85 -40.54 3.85
C ASN A 252 5.84 -39.60 3.12
N TYR A 253 4.61 -39.58 3.58
CA TYR A 253 3.55 -38.73 3.03
C TYR A 253 2.96 -37.80 4.10
N PRO A 254 3.71 -36.79 4.58
CA PRO A 254 3.27 -35.91 5.68
C PRO A 254 1.98 -35.17 5.35
N ASN A 255 1.74 -34.88 4.07
CA ASN A 255 0.54 -34.23 3.56
C ASN A 255 -0.58 -35.22 3.18
N GLY A 256 -0.42 -36.49 3.50
CA GLY A 256 -1.38 -37.56 3.18
C GLY A 256 -1.47 -37.83 1.68
N ILE A 257 -2.65 -38.26 1.21
CA ILE A 257 -2.94 -38.59 -0.18
C ILE A 257 -3.03 -37.30 -1.01
N VAL A 258 -3.68 -36.28 -0.46
CA VAL A 258 -3.90 -34.99 -1.11
C VAL A 258 -4.28 -33.93 -0.08
N VAL A 259 -3.97 -32.68 -0.37
CA VAL A 259 -4.41 -31.53 0.42
C VAL A 259 -5.63 -30.89 -0.25
N ILE A 260 -6.68 -30.66 0.53
CA ILE A 260 -7.86 -29.91 0.08
C ILE A 260 -7.86 -28.54 0.76
N THR A 261 -8.00 -27.49 -0.04
CA THR A 261 -8.00 -26.11 0.40
C THR A 261 -9.31 -25.43 0.06
N GLN A 262 -9.97 -24.86 1.05
CA GLN A 262 -11.18 -24.08 0.85
C GLN A 262 -10.80 -22.69 0.30
N LEU A 263 -11.24 -22.41 -0.94
CA LEU A 263 -10.98 -21.14 -1.63
C LEU A 263 -12.15 -20.16 -1.52
N GLN A 264 -13.33 -20.65 -1.17
CA GLN A 264 -14.58 -19.88 -1.15
C GLN A 264 -15.37 -20.19 0.14
N PRO A 265 -15.53 -19.20 1.02
CA PRO A 265 -14.84 -17.91 1.07
C PRO A 265 -13.35 -18.07 1.42
N ILE A 266 -12.57 -16.99 1.22
CA ILE A 266 -11.14 -16.92 1.56
C ILE A 266 -10.88 -15.73 2.48
N THR A 267 -9.78 -15.75 3.21
CA THR A 267 -9.41 -14.64 4.10
C THR A 267 -8.09 -14.02 3.72
N VAL A 268 -7.90 -12.76 4.11
CA VAL A 268 -6.61 -12.07 4.02
C VAL A 268 -6.24 -11.57 5.40
N VAL A 269 -5.03 -11.87 5.82
CA VAL A 269 -4.44 -11.33 7.05
C VAL A 269 -3.45 -10.24 6.66
N PHE A 270 -3.57 -9.08 7.28
CA PHE A 270 -2.73 -7.92 7.03
C PHE A 270 -2.44 -7.19 8.34
N SER A 271 -1.33 -6.47 8.40
CA SER A 271 -0.88 -5.76 9.60
C SER A 271 -1.03 -4.27 9.43
N VAL A 272 -1.53 -3.59 10.46
CA VAL A 272 -1.61 -2.13 10.52
C VAL A 272 -0.87 -1.60 11.76
N PRO A 273 -0.28 -0.40 11.71
CA PRO A 273 0.33 0.22 12.89
C PRO A 273 -0.66 0.36 14.04
N GLN A 274 -0.19 0.14 15.27
CA GLN A 274 -1.03 0.20 16.48
C GLN A 274 -1.73 1.54 16.67
N ASP A 275 -1.14 2.64 16.16
CA ASP A 275 -1.70 3.99 16.27
C ASP A 275 -3.05 4.13 15.54
N ASN A 276 -3.31 3.28 14.54
CA ASN A 276 -4.56 3.24 13.80
C ASN A 276 -5.63 2.36 14.47
N LEU A 277 -5.26 1.56 15.47
CA LEU A 277 -6.15 0.63 16.13
C LEU A 277 -7.37 1.31 16.80
N PRO A 278 -7.23 2.45 17.51
CA PRO A 278 -8.36 3.10 18.15
C PRO A 278 -9.46 3.50 17.16
N VAL A 279 -9.09 3.95 15.96
CA VAL A 279 -10.05 4.33 14.90
C VAL A 279 -10.83 3.11 14.42
N VAL A 280 -10.15 1.99 14.18
CA VAL A 280 -10.76 0.73 13.74
C VAL A 280 -11.70 0.18 14.82
N LEU A 281 -11.24 0.10 16.08
CA LEU A 281 -12.02 -0.42 17.20
C LEU A 281 -13.28 0.43 17.49
N LYS A 282 -13.17 1.75 17.40
CA LYS A 282 -14.32 2.65 17.55
C LYS A 282 -15.43 2.33 16.58
N ARG A 283 -15.12 2.09 15.30
CA ARG A 283 -16.10 1.74 14.27
C ARG A 283 -16.72 0.37 14.51
N ILE A 284 -15.91 -0.62 14.84
CA ILE A 284 -16.40 -1.97 15.15
C ILE A 284 -17.33 -1.95 16.37
N SER A 285 -17.00 -1.18 17.42
CA SER A 285 -17.83 -1.10 18.64
C SER A 285 -19.20 -0.47 18.38
N HIS A 286 -19.35 0.34 17.31
CA HIS A 286 -20.63 0.86 16.84
C HIS A 286 -21.37 -0.12 15.89
N GLY A 287 -20.86 -1.33 15.68
CA GLY A 287 -21.47 -2.32 14.79
C GLY A 287 -21.28 -2.05 13.30
N GLU A 288 -20.36 -1.14 12.93
CA GLU A 288 -20.10 -0.83 11.53
C GLU A 288 -19.31 -1.94 10.86
N ILE A 289 -19.73 -2.32 9.66
CA ILE A 289 -18.96 -3.24 8.80
C ILE A 289 -17.95 -2.39 8.01
N LEU A 290 -16.67 -2.69 8.19
CA LEU A 290 -15.60 -1.98 7.51
C LEU A 290 -15.25 -2.68 6.18
N PRO A 291 -15.49 -2.02 5.03
CA PRO A 291 -15.14 -2.57 3.72
C PRO A 291 -13.62 -2.68 3.54
N VAL A 292 -13.21 -3.79 2.94
CA VAL A 292 -11.80 -4.08 2.64
C VAL A 292 -11.67 -4.41 1.16
N PHE A 293 -10.71 -3.78 0.50
CA PHE A 293 -10.44 -3.99 -0.91
C PHE A 293 -9.05 -4.58 -1.08
N ALA A 294 -8.98 -5.69 -1.83
CA ALA A 294 -7.71 -6.33 -2.18
C ALA A 294 -7.32 -5.97 -3.62
N TYR A 295 -6.08 -5.53 -3.77
CA TYR A 295 -5.47 -5.14 -5.04
C TYR A 295 -4.28 -6.03 -5.36
N ASP A 296 -3.86 -6.02 -6.62
CA ASP A 296 -2.63 -6.66 -7.09
C ASP A 296 -1.37 -6.07 -6.44
N GLN A 297 -0.20 -6.65 -6.71
CA GLN A 297 1.07 -6.18 -6.17
C GLN A 297 1.42 -4.74 -6.57
N GLU A 298 0.94 -4.29 -7.75
CA GLU A 298 1.15 -2.90 -8.18
C GLU A 298 0.14 -1.93 -7.56
N GLY A 299 -0.90 -2.43 -6.90
CA GLY A 299 -1.96 -1.62 -6.30
C GLY A 299 -2.91 -0.97 -7.31
N LYS A 300 -2.91 -1.44 -8.56
CA LYS A 300 -3.68 -0.86 -9.66
C LYS A 300 -5.00 -1.59 -9.93
N VAL A 301 -4.97 -2.92 -9.93
CA VAL A 301 -6.14 -3.74 -10.27
C VAL A 301 -6.79 -4.25 -8.99
N MET A 302 -8.06 -3.94 -8.79
CA MET A 302 -8.85 -4.49 -7.69
C MET A 302 -9.16 -5.98 -8.00
N LEU A 303 -8.69 -6.87 -7.14
CA LEU A 303 -8.90 -8.32 -7.25
C LEU A 303 -10.22 -8.74 -6.63
N ALA A 304 -10.52 -8.21 -5.44
CA ALA A 304 -11.74 -8.55 -4.70
C ALA A 304 -12.14 -7.45 -3.71
N SER A 305 -13.43 -7.44 -3.36
CA SER A 305 -13.97 -6.66 -2.24
C SER A 305 -14.49 -7.61 -1.17
N GLY A 306 -14.30 -7.24 0.08
CA GLY A 306 -14.71 -8.01 1.24
C GLY A 306 -14.93 -7.13 2.46
N ASN A 307 -15.00 -7.74 3.63
CA ASN A 307 -15.26 -7.05 4.88
C ASN A 307 -14.25 -7.46 5.95
N LEU A 308 -13.96 -6.55 6.86
CA LEU A 308 -13.17 -6.86 8.06
C LEU A 308 -13.93 -7.89 8.91
N LEU A 309 -13.25 -8.99 9.23
CA LEU A 309 -13.82 -10.10 10.00
C LEU A 309 -13.44 -10.01 11.48
N ALA A 310 -12.16 -9.76 11.75
CA ALA A 310 -11.64 -9.73 13.11
C ALA A 310 -10.38 -8.87 13.21
N VAL A 311 -10.13 -8.40 14.43
CA VAL A 311 -8.87 -7.78 14.86
C VAL A 311 -8.21 -8.73 15.84
N ASP A 312 -6.92 -8.93 15.72
CA ASP A 312 -6.16 -9.76 16.66
C ASP A 312 -6.19 -9.15 18.08
N ASN A 313 -6.13 -9.99 19.08
CA ASN A 313 -6.14 -9.58 20.49
C ASN A 313 -4.76 -9.17 21.02
N GLN A 314 -3.71 -9.28 20.21
CA GLN A 314 -2.34 -8.96 20.56
C GLN A 314 -1.70 -8.02 19.55
N ILE A 315 -0.83 -7.15 20.07
CA ILE A 315 0.05 -6.31 19.27
C ILE A 315 1.41 -7.03 19.17
N ASP A 316 1.94 -7.13 17.97
CA ASP A 316 3.31 -7.58 17.75
C ASP A 316 4.27 -6.50 18.23
N THR A 317 4.92 -6.74 19.36
CA THR A 317 5.82 -5.77 20.00
C THR A 317 7.11 -5.53 19.24
N THR A 318 7.48 -6.43 18.32
CA THR A 318 8.69 -6.29 17.49
C THR A 318 8.47 -5.30 16.35
N THR A 319 7.25 -5.21 15.85
CA THR A 319 6.90 -4.36 14.70
C THR A 319 5.97 -3.20 15.07
N GLY A 320 5.39 -3.20 16.28
CA GLY A 320 4.40 -2.20 16.70
C GLY A 320 3.11 -2.27 15.88
N THR A 321 2.74 -3.46 15.36
CA THR A 321 1.57 -3.64 14.50
C THR A 321 0.56 -4.60 15.12
N VAL A 322 -0.70 -4.46 14.69
CA VAL A 322 -1.78 -5.41 15.01
C VAL A 322 -2.24 -6.10 13.73
N LYS A 323 -2.51 -7.40 13.81
CA LYS A 323 -3.03 -8.18 12.69
C LYS A 323 -4.53 -8.04 12.59
N LEU A 324 -5.00 -7.81 11.38
CA LEU A 324 -6.41 -7.79 11.02
C LEU A 324 -6.69 -8.89 10.02
N LYS A 325 -7.88 -9.43 10.09
CA LYS A 325 -8.36 -10.49 9.20
C LYS A 325 -9.61 -10.00 8.48
N ALA A 326 -9.60 -10.03 7.14
CA ALA A 326 -10.76 -9.75 6.32
C ALA A 326 -11.22 -11.01 5.58
N THR A 327 -12.51 -11.09 5.27
CA THR A 327 -13.12 -12.17 4.49
C THR A 327 -13.56 -11.68 3.12
N PHE A 328 -13.39 -12.54 2.12
CA PHE A 328 -13.73 -12.30 0.72
C PHE A 328 -14.47 -13.52 0.15
N ASP A 329 -15.52 -13.31 -0.61
CA ASP A 329 -16.29 -14.42 -1.23
C ASP A 329 -15.45 -15.21 -2.23
N ASN A 330 -14.57 -14.55 -2.96
CA ASN A 330 -13.65 -15.10 -3.94
C ASN A 330 -14.32 -15.98 -5.02
N LYS A 331 -15.52 -15.60 -5.49
CA LYS A 331 -16.28 -16.35 -6.51
C LYS A 331 -15.50 -16.55 -7.79
N ASP A 332 -14.67 -15.56 -8.15
CA ASP A 332 -13.86 -15.56 -9.36
C ASP A 332 -12.54 -16.32 -9.21
N ASN A 333 -12.21 -16.83 -8.02
CA ASN A 333 -10.94 -17.47 -7.65
C ASN A 333 -9.69 -16.62 -7.98
N LYS A 334 -9.80 -15.28 -7.92
CA LYS A 334 -8.69 -14.35 -8.17
C LYS A 334 -7.72 -14.26 -7.02
N LEU A 335 -8.19 -14.55 -5.79
CA LEU A 335 -7.35 -14.64 -4.61
C LEU A 335 -6.88 -16.09 -4.43
N PHE A 336 -5.56 -16.26 -4.37
CA PHE A 336 -4.93 -17.57 -4.24
C PHE A 336 -4.23 -17.69 -2.88
N PRO A 337 -4.27 -18.85 -2.21
CA PRO A 337 -3.56 -19.08 -0.95
C PRO A 337 -2.09 -18.68 -1.03
N ASN A 338 -1.59 -18.03 0.03
CA ASN A 338 -0.24 -17.50 0.17
C ASN A 338 0.13 -16.37 -0.81
N GLN A 339 -0.82 -15.86 -1.59
CA GLN A 339 -0.62 -14.68 -2.44
C GLN A 339 -0.49 -13.42 -1.57
N PHE A 340 0.46 -12.55 -1.92
CA PHE A 340 0.54 -11.20 -1.36
C PHE A 340 -0.38 -10.26 -2.14
N VAL A 341 -1.11 -9.44 -1.41
CA VAL A 341 -2.06 -8.46 -1.95
C VAL A 341 -1.95 -7.14 -1.22
N ASN A 342 -2.15 -6.05 -1.94
CA ASN A 342 -2.28 -4.73 -1.32
C ASN A 342 -3.71 -4.55 -0.81
N ILE A 343 -3.84 -4.20 0.46
CA ILE A 343 -5.13 -4.01 1.13
C ILE A 343 -5.39 -2.51 1.34
N LYS A 344 -6.62 -2.11 1.04
CA LYS A 344 -7.19 -0.83 1.45
C LYS A 344 -8.37 -1.09 2.36
N LEU A 345 -8.21 -0.78 3.65
CA LEU A 345 -9.29 -0.84 4.64
C LEU A 345 -9.92 0.55 4.75
N LYS A 346 -11.17 0.68 4.40
CA LYS A 346 -11.93 1.93 4.57
C LYS A 346 -12.29 2.09 6.04
N VAL A 347 -11.75 3.13 6.68
CA VAL A 347 -11.95 3.38 8.11
C VAL A 347 -12.82 4.57 8.40
N ASP A 348 -12.93 5.52 7.47
CA ASP A 348 -13.76 6.71 7.63
C ASP A 348 -14.21 7.28 6.28
N THR A 349 -15.17 8.19 6.32
CA THR A 349 -15.54 9.05 5.21
C THR A 349 -15.68 10.47 5.74
N LEU A 350 -14.78 11.36 5.33
CA LEU A 350 -14.88 12.78 5.61
C LEU A 350 -15.95 13.35 4.72
N ARG A 351 -17.11 13.66 5.31
CA ARG A 351 -18.21 14.27 4.56
C ARG A 351 -17.91 15.73 4.25
N ASP A 352 -18.32 16.17 3.07
CA ASP A 352 -18.21 17.57 2.65
C ASP A 352 -16.77 18.14 2.71
N ALA A 353 -15.75 17.30 2.56
CA ALA A 353 -14.36 17.73 2.60
C ALA A 353 -13.98 18.58 1.38
N THR A 354 -13.13 19.59 1.59
CA THR A 354 -12.49 20.31 0.49
C THR A 354 -11.41 19.43 -0.12
N VAL A 355 -11.62 18.98 -1.37
CA VAL A 355 -10.71 18.08 -2.08
C VAL A 355 -9.97 18.83 -3.18
N MET A 356 -8.65 18.66 -3.24
CA MET A 356 -7.80 19.21 -4.28
C MET A 356 -6.88 18.15 -4.88
N SER A 357 -6.32 18.43 -6.05
CA SER A 357 -5.28 17.57 -6.62
C SER A 357 -4.00 17.63 -5.79
N ALA A 358 -3.41 16.47 -5.48
CA ALA A 358 -2.14 16.36 -4.76
C ALA A 358 -0.98 17.05 -5.53
N ALA A 359 -1.08 17.17 -6.85
CA ALA A 359 -0.11 17.88 -7.68
C ALA A 359 -0.05 19.40 -7.40
N ALA A 360 -1.09 19.97 -6.77
CA ALA A 360 -1.09 21.39 -6.38
C ALA A 360 -0.40 21.66 -5.04
N VAL A 361 -0.02 20.63 -4.30
CA VAL A 361 0.66 20.75 -3.01
C VAL A 361 2.12 21.14 -3.20
N GLN A 362 2.50 22.29 -2.66
CA GLN A 362 3.88 22.77 -2.66
C GLN A 362 4.47 22.69 -1.25
N ARG A 363 5.77 22.48 -1.17
CA ARG A 363 6.52 22.43 0.09
C ARG A 363 7.68 23.42 0.05
N GLY A 364 7.80 24.25 1.05
CA GLY A 364 8.85 25.26 1.16
C GLY A 364 9.16 25.64 2.59
N SER A 365 9.92 26.72 2.77
CA SER A 365 10.34 27.22 4.09
C SER A 365 9.17 27.63 5.00
N MET A 366 8.02 27.99 4.42
CA MET A 366 6.79 28.33 5.14
C MET A 366 5.91 27.11 5.47
N GLY A 367 6.38 25.89 5.19
CA GLY A 367 5.61 24.66 5.35
C GLY A 367 4.93 24.20 4.06
N ILE A 368 3.73 23.62 4.21
CA ILE A 368 2.92 23.12 3.09
C ILE A 368 1.97 24.24 2.64
N PHE A 369 1.95 24.51 1.33
CA PHE A 369 1.12 25.59 0.75
C PHE A 369 0.66 25.24 -0.66
N ALA A 370 -0.29 26.02 -1.18
CA ALA A 370 -0.67 26.02 -2.60
C ALA A 370 -0.77 27.45 -3.13
N TYR A 371 -0.60 27.57 -4.45
CA TYR A 371 -0.88 28.80 -5.15
C TYR A 371 -2.35 28.83 -5.57
N VAL A 372 -3.08 29.84 -5.07
CA VAL A 372 -4.48 30.09 -5.43
C VAL A 372 -4.54 31.22 -6.43
N VAL A 373 -5.22 31.02 -7.55
CA VAL A 373 -5.41 32.02 -8.58
C VAL A 373 -6.61 32.89 -8.22
N LYS A 374 -6.43 34.20 -8.17
CA LYS A 374 -7.46 35.19 -7.93
C LYS A 374 -8.18 35.59 -9.26
N GLU A 375 -9.28 36.28 -9.15
CA GLU A 375 -10.05 36.78 -10.30
C GLU A 375 -9.23 37.75 -11.22
N ASP A 376 -8.28 38.50 -10.64
CA ASP A 376 -7.34 39.36 -11.35
C ASP A 376 -6.18 38.65 -12.05
N LYS A 377 -6.24 37.31 -12.08
CA LYS A 377 -5.19 36.40 -12.59
C LYS A 377 -3.84 36.53 -11.88
N SER A 378 -3.82 37.03 -10.66
CA SER A 378 -2.66 36.95 -9.77
C SER A 378 -2.76 35.71 -8.89
N VAL A 379 -1.61 35.19 -8.43
CA VAL A 379 -1.59 34.09 -7.46
C VAL A 379 -1.29 34.59 -6.06
N THR A 380 -1.93 33.94 -5.10
CA THR A 380 -1.62 34.12 -3.67
C THR A 380 -1.18 32.80 -3.06
N VAL A 381 -0.21 32.85 -2.14
CA VAL A 381 0.25 31.70 -1.38
C VAL A 381 -0.69 31.49 -0.20
N ARG A 382 -1.28 30.30 -0.10
CA ARG A 382 -2.06 29.90 1.08
C ARG A 382 -1.44 28.70 1.76
N THR A 383 -1.12 28.83 3.03
CA THR A 383 -0.64 27.74 3.87
C THR A 383 -1.77 26.74 4.08
N LEU A 384 -1.45 25.46 3.98
CA LEU A 384 -2.43 24.37 4.05
C LEU A 384 -2.16 23.46 5.23
N LYS A 385 -3.25 22.98 5.84
CA LYS A 385 -3.23 21.76 6.62
C LYS A 385 -3.87 20.65 5.80
N LEU A 386 -3.07 19.63 5.48
CA LEU A 386 -3.53 18.50 4.70
C LEU A 386 -4.14 17.44 5.60
N GLY A 387 -5.19 16.82 5.12
CA GLY A 387 -5.77 15.59 5.65
C GLY A 387 -5.29 14.35 4.89
N PRO A 388 -6.08 13.29 4.88
CA PRO A 388 -5.77 12.06 4.17
C PRO A 388 -5.61 12.27 2.66
N THR A 389 -4.75 11.44 2.06
CA THR A 389 -4.50 11.43 0.61
C THR A 389 -4.93 10.10 0.01
N GLU A 390 -5.68 10.14 -1.10
CA GLU A 390 -6.06 8.94 -1.84
C GLU A 390 -5.89 9.16 -3.36
N GLY A 391 -5.02 8.35 -3.97
CA GLY A 391 -4.65 8.51 -5.38
C GLY A 391 -4.04 9.89 -5.65
N ASP A 392 -4.61 10.58 -6.62
CA ASP A 392 -4.18 11.93 -7.04
C ASP A 392 -4.87 13.05 -6.26
N ASN A 393 -5.70 12.73 -5.25
CA ASN A 393 -6.47 13.70 -4.49
C ASN A 393 -6.03 13.75 -3.02
N VAL A 394 -6.14 14.93 -2.43
CA VAL A 394 -5.88 15.16 -1.01
C VAL A 394 -7.02 15.99 -0.41
N ALA A 395 -7.48 15.58 0.76
CA ALA A 395 -8.41 16.37 1.55
C ALA A 395 -7.65 17.52 2.23
N VAL A 396 -8.21 18.71 2.24
CA VAL A 396 -7.65 19.90 2.90
C VAL A 396 -8.52 20.21 4.10
N THR A 397 -7.90 20.27 5.28
CA THR A 397 -8.61 20.59 6.53
C THR A 397 -8.65 22.09 6.80
N GLU A 398 -7.59 22.82 6.43
CA GLU A 398 -7.52 24.26 6.58
C GLU A 398 -6.74 24.91 5.43
N GLY A 399 -7.13 26.13 5.05
CA GLY A 399 -6.37 26.97 4.10
C GLY A 399 -7.04 27.15 2.75
N LEU A 400 -7.99 26.31 2.32
CA LEU A 400 -8.72 26.43 1.06
C LEU A 400 -10.22 26.32 1.29
N ALA A 401 -10.97 27.03 0.44
CA ALA A 401 -12.42 26.90 0.33
C ALA A 401 -12.80 26.10 -0.93
N PRO A 402 -13.95 25.43 -0.93
CA PRO A 402 -14.50 24.84 -2.16
C PRO A 402 -14.72 25.94 -3.22
N GLY A 403 -14.26 25.71 -4.45
CA GLY A 403 -14.31 26.67 -5.54
C GLY A 403 -12.99 27.44 -5.75
N ASP A 404 -12.04 27.39 -4.84
CA ASP A 404 -10.72 27.99 -5.04
C ASP A 404 -10.01 27.34 -6.25
N LEU A 405 -9.37 28.14 -7.08
CA LEU A 405 -8.63 27.69 -8.25
C LEU A 405 -7.15 27.52 -7.88
N VAL A 406 -6.67 26.27 -7.80
CA VAL A 406 -5.31 25.95 -7.36
C VAL A 406 -4.41 25.52 -8.51
N VAL A 407 -3.18 26.03 -8.54
CA VAL A 407 -2.18 25.72 -9.57
C VAL A 407 -1.64 24.30 -9.36
N THR A 408 -1.73 23.47 -10.41
CA THR A 408 -1.21 22.08 -10.41
C THR A 408 0.09 21.94 -11.20
N VAL A 409 0.31 22.75 -12.23
CA VAL A 409 1.53 22.73 -13.06
C VAL A 409 2.04 24.15 -13.27
N GLY A 410 3.36 24.34 -13.23
CA GLY A 410 4.01 25.65 -13.43
C GLY A 410 4.20 26.47 -12.15
N GLY A 411 4.02 25.85 -10.97
CA GLY A 411 4.18 26.49 -9.65
C GLY A 411 5.61 26.91 -9.30
N ASP A 412 6.63 26.23 -9.85
CA ASP A 412 8.05 26.40 -9.46
C ASP A 412 8.58 27.82 -9.67
N LYS A 413 8.00 28.59 -10.60
CA LYS A 413 8.43 29.95 -10.95
C LYS A 413 7.56 31.03 -10.33
N LEU A 414 6.52 30.64 -9.59
CA LEU A 414 5.56 31.57 -9.02
C LEU A 414 6.06 32.13 -7.66
N ARG A 415 5.66 33.36 -7.42
CA ARG A 415 5.81 34.05 -6.13
C ARG A 415 4.49 34.72 -5.78
N GLU A 416 4.34 35.15 -4.54
CA GLU A 416 3.18 35.94 -4.13
C GLU A 416 2.96 37.12 -5.09
N GLY A 417 1.75 37.28 -5.62
CA GLY A 417 1.37 38.33 -6.55
C GLY A 417 1.79 38.12 -8.02
N SER A 418 2.42 36.99 -8.39
CA SER A 418 2.77 36.69 -9.78
C SER A 418 1.52 36.62 -10.64
N LYS A 419 1.56 37.22 -11.86
CA LYS A 419 0.48 37.06 -12.84
C LYS A 419 0.61 35.76 -13.59
N VAL A 420 -0.53 35.09 -13.82
CA VAL A 420 -0.59 33.80 -14.49
C VAL A 420 -1.52 33.82 -15.69
N GLU A 421 -1.19 32.98 -16.66
CA GLU A 421 -2.03 32.70 -17.83
C GLU A 421 -2.43 31.21 -17.76
N MET A 422 -3.74 30.97 -17.75
CA MET A 422 -4.24 29.61 -17.67
C MET A 422 -4.13 28.91 -19.02
N ILE A 423 -3.42 27.75 -19.00
CA ILE A 423 -3.35 26.87 -20.16
C ILE A 423 -4.28 25.68 -19.92
N THR A 424 -5.19 25.45 -20.85
CA THR A 424 -6.02 24.24 -20.86
C THR A 424 -5.14 23.04 -21.23
N PRO A 425 -5.21 21.91 -20.52
CA PRO A 425 -4.48 20.70 -20.89
C PRO A 425 -4.82 20.29 -22.32
N GLY A 426 -3.82 20.35 -23.22
CA GLY A 426 -4.00 20.03 -24.65
C GLY A 426 -3.74 21.19 -25.64
N SER A 427 -3.57 22.41 -25.18
CA SER A 427 -3.16 23.53 -26.03
C SER A 427 -1.64 23.49 -26.29
N LYS A 428 -1.23 23.35 -27.54
CA LYS A 428 0.18 23.41 -27.96
C LYS A 428 0.77 24.76 -27.59
N ASN A 429 1.90 24.76 -26.89
CA ASN A 429 2.66 25.98 -26.62
C ASN A 429 2.98 26.71 -27.94
N ALA A 430 2.86 28.02 -27.92
CA ALA A 430 3.16 28.93 -29.05
C ALA A 430 4.65 29.00 -29.47
N SER A 431 5.50 28.12 -28.90
CA SER A 431 6.88 27.89 -29.33
C SER A 431 6.97 26.49 -29.94
N GLY A 432 6.75 26.42 -31.26
CA GLY A 432 6.72 25.20 -32.05
C GLY A 432 8.07 24.48 -32.12
N GLN A 433 8.40 23.71 -31.09
CA GLN A 433 9.38 22.65 -31.20
C GLN A 433 8.77 21.32 -30.67
N PRO A 434 8.71 20.26 -31.51
CA PRO A 434 8.25 18.95 -31.05
C PRO A 434 9.32 18.34 -30.14
N GLN A 435 8.98 18.04 -28.91
CA GLN A 435 9.81 17.20 -28.05
C GLN A 435 9.95 15.81 -28.69
N LYS A 436 11.18 15.51 -29.11
CA LYS A 436 11.61 14.22 -29.65
C LYS A 436 11.40 13.15 -28.55
N ASN A 437 10.43 12.27 -28.75
CA ASN A 437 10.28 11.04 -27.97
C ASN A 437 11.60 10.27 -28.05
N ILE A 438 12.29 10.13 -26.92
CA ILE A 438 13.38 9.19 -26.77
C ILE A 438 12.72 7.81 -26.63
N GLY A 439 12.62 7.11 -27.74
CA GLY A 439 12.19 5.74 -27.81
C GLY A 439 13.20 4.84 -27.06
N VAL A 440 12.69 4.12 -26.10
CA VAL A 440 13.39 3.00 -25.46
C VAL A 440 13.57 1.92 -26.52
N GLN A 441 14.81 1.75 -26.99
CA GLN A 441 15.20 0.62 -27.81
C GLN A 441 15.17 -0.65 -26.97
N THR A 442 14.24 -1.52 -27.25
CA THR A 442 14.22 -2.93 -26.83
C THR A 442 15.39 -3.65 -27.52
N GLN A 443 16.46 -3.93 -26.79
CA GLN A 443 17.44 -4.93 -27.22
C GLN A 443 16.86 -6.32 -27.00
N LYS A 444 16.63 -7.01 -28.12
CA LYS A 444 16.52 -8.47 -28.18
C LYS A 444 17.91 -9.08 -27.88
N LYS A 445 17.96 -9.90 -26.87
CA LYS A 445 18.75 -11.13 -26.84
C LYS A 445 18.02 -12.18 -26.00
#